data_166a88b76dd04af57d3869b4fcbb89a2
#
_entry.id   166a88b76dd04af57d3869b4fcbb89a2
#
_cell.length_a   1.000
_cell.length_b   1.000
_cell.length_c   1.000
_cell.angle_alpha   90.00
_cell.angle_beta   90.00
_cell.angle_gamma   90.00
#
_symmetry.space_group_name_H-M   'P 1'
#
loop_
_entity.id
_entity.type
_entity.pdbx_description
1 polymer ?
#
loop_
_entity_poly.entity_id
_entity_poly.type
_entity_poly.pdbx_seq_one_letter_code
_entity_poly.pdbx_strand_id
1 'polypeptide(L)'
;LNKPLLNDNEYDQLKEDILFLEKKYDFLASENSPSKIVGFKPSKTFKKVFHRVPMLSLSNAFDEEDLVNFEKKINNFLDQKSSNEYEYSAEPKIDGISASLVFKKGKFIMGLSRGDGKEGEDITQNLMTIDDIPKKITAKNFPDEIDIRGEIFIQNKDFENLKDKFANPRNAASGSLRQKNPQDTKKIPLKFIAYTFGYVNKMEVKNQSDYLQQLSEWGFKTNPFNKTIKGIKNL
;
A
#
# COMPACT_ATOMS: atom_id res chain seq x y z
N LEU A 1 19.79 -14.91 2.49
CA LEU A 1 20.52 -14.05 3.45
C LEU A 1 19.72 -12.78 3.78
N ASN A 2 18.57 -12.89 4.46
CA ASN A 2 17.91 -11.72 5.04
C ASN A 2 17.26 -12.17 6.35
N LYS A 3 18.08 -12.26 7.41
CA LYS A 3 17.55 -12.20 8.76
C LYS A 3 17.55 -10.72 9.12
N PRO A 4 16.40 -10.06 9.33
CA PRO A 4 16.38 -8.70 9.83
C PRO A 4 17.05 -8.68 11.20
N LEU A 5 17.96 -7.71 11.42
CA LEU A 5 18.66 -7.52 12.70
C LEU A 5 17.78 -6.84 13.74
N LEU A 6 16.72 -6.16 13.29
CA LEU A 6 15.76 -5.42 14.10
C LEU A 6 14.35 -5.88 13.74
N ASN A 7 13.43 -5.85 14.68
CA ASN A 7 12.01 -5.97 14.39
C ASN A 7 11.45 -4.64 13.81
N ASP A 8 10.22 -4.65 13.29
CA ASP A 8 9.65 -3.49 12.61
C ASP A 8 9.52 -2.27 13.54
N ASN A 9 9.15 -2.48 14.82
CA ASN A 9 9.03 -1.39 15.79
C ASN A 9 10.39 -0.77 16.13
N GLU A 10 11.42 -1.60 16.33
CA GLU A 10 12.78 -1.12 16.58
C GLU A 10 13.34 -0.36 15.39
N TYR A 11 13.01 -0.80 14.16
CA TYR A 11 13.41 -0.11 12.93
C TYR A 11 12.70 1.25 12.79
N ASP A 12 11.41 1.30 13.04
CA ASP A 12 10.61 2.53 12.96
C ASP A 12 11.07 3.55 14.03
N GLN A 13 11.33 3.10 15.27
CA GLN A 13 11.86 3.96 16.32
C GLN A 13 13.24 4.53 15.95
N LEU A 14 14.15 3.68 15.47
CA LEU A 14 15.47 4.14 15.04
C LEU A 14 15.38 5.15 13.90
N LYS A 15 14.43 4.97 12.99
CA LYS A 15 14.19 5.90 11.90
C LYS A 15 13.70 7.26 12.40
N GLU A 16 12.82 7.29 13.40
CA GLU A 16 12.35 8.54 14.03
C GLU A 16 13.48 9.24 14.78
N ASP A 17 14.30 8.50 15.51
CA ASP A 17 15.47 9.04 16.20
C ASP A 17 16.46 9.69 15.20
N ILE A 18 16.71 9.05 14.07
CA ILE A 18 17.53 9.62 12.99
C ILE A 18 16.91 10.91 12.45
N LEU A 19 15.62 10.92 12.16
CA LEU A 19 14.90 12.09 11.68
C LEU A 19 14.97 13.26 12.67
N PHE A 20 14.81 12.97 13.96
CA PHE A 20 14.93 13.97 15.02
C PHE A 20 16.34 14.56 15.10
N LEU A 21 17.37 13.70 15.03
CA LEU A 21 18.77 14.14 15.07
C LEU A 21 19.15 14.94 13.83
N GLU A 22 18.74 14.54 12.64
CA GLU A 22 18.98 15.26 11.39
C GLU A 22 18.30 16.66 11.40
N LYS A 23 17.10 16.75 11.99
CA LYS A 23 16.40 18.03 12.16
C LYS A 23 17.06 18.94 13.17
N LYS A 24 17.68 18.36 14.21
CA LYS A 24 18.36 19.11 15.28
C LYS A 24 19.78 19.52 14.90
N TYR A 25 20.43 18.76 14.04
CA TYR A 25 21.83 18.93 13.68
C TYR A 25 21.99 18.78 12.16
N ASP A 26 21.99 19.89 11.42
CA ASP A 26 22.04 19.90 9.95
C ASP A 26 23.23 19.13 9.35
N PHE A 27 24.38 19.08 10.06
CA PHE A 27 25.56 18.36 9.60
C PHE A 27 25.40 16.81 9.60
N LEU A 28 24.38 16.27 10.28
CA LEU A 28 24.04 14.85 10.25
C LEU A 28 23.16 14.48 9.03
N ALA A 29 22.59 15.48 8.36
CA ALA A 29 21.73 15.23 7.21
C ALA A 29 22.55 14.60 6.06
N SER A 30 22.24 13.35 5.72
CA SER A 30 22.91 12.59 4.67
C SER A 30 21.98 12.34 3.48
N GLU A 31 22.57 12.23 2.28
CA GLU A 31 21.83 11.79 1.09
C GLU A 31 21.36 10.33 1.20
N ASN A 32 22.03 9.53 2.01
CA ASN A 32 21.68 8.13 2.28
C ASN A 32 20.75 7.96 3.49
N SER A 33 20.25 9.05 4.07
CA SER A 33 19.35 8.98 5.21
C SER A 33 18.09 8.17 4.91
N PRO A 34 17.62 7.33 5.86
CA PRO A 34 16.33 6.66 5.77
C PRO A 34 15.15 7.62 5.59
N SER A 35 15.34 8.90 5.94
CA SER A 35 14.37 9.98 5.70
C SER A 35 14.18 10.30 4.23
N LYS A 36 15.22 10.15 3.42
CA LYS A 36 15.24 10.46 1.98
C LYS A 36 15.06 9.24 1.09
N ILE A 37 15.29 8.03 1.63
CA ILE A 37 15.19 6.78 0.89
C ILE A 37 13.86 6.11 1.22
N VAL A 38 12.89 6.21 0.31
CA VAL A 38 11.62 5.50 0.41
C VAL A 38 11.67 4.26 -0.47
N GLY A 39 11.57 3.09 0.16
CA GLY A 39 11.46 1.81 -0.55
C GLY A 39 12.79 1.22 -1.05
N PHE A 40 12.69 0.04 -1.65
CA PHE A 40 13.82 -0.72 -2.21
C PHE A 40 14.22 -0.16 -3.57
N LYS A 41 15.52 -0.03 -3.86
CA LYS A 41 15.99 0.36 -5.22
C LYS A 41 15.48 -0.65 -6.24
N PRO A 42 14.74 -0.21 -7.28
CA PRO A 42 14.20 -1.10 -8.29
C PRO A 42 15.30 -1.90 -9.00
N SER A 43 15.03 -3.16 -9.30
CA SER A 43 15.98 -4.01 -10.01
C SER A 43 16.16 -3.56 -11.47
N LYS A 44 17.33 -3.84 -12.08
CA LYS A 44 17.55 -3.55 -13.52
C LYS A 44 16.78 -4.51 -14.45
N THR A 45 16.07 -5.49 -13.91
CA THR A 45 15.41 -6.58 -14.65
C THR A 45 14.05 -6.17 -15.21
N PHE A 46 13.33 -5.28 -14.53
CA PHE A 46 11.99 -4.82 -14.90
C PHE A 46 12.05 -3.38 -15.41
N LYS A 47 11.19 -3.06 -16.40
CA LYS A 47 11.03 -1.70 -16.89
C LYS A 47 10.48 -0.83 -15.75
N LYS A 48 11.06 0.35 -15.56
CA LYS A 48 10.57 1.36 -14.62
C LYS A 48 9.53 2.23 -15.27
N VAL A 49 8.48 2.56 -14.52
CA VAL A 49 7.37 3.41 -14.96
C VAL A 49 7.00 4.37 -13.84
N PHE A 50 6.80 5.64 -14.16
CA PHE A 50 6.31 6.63 -13.20
C PHE A 50 4.84 6.39 -12.85
N HIS A 51 4.53 6.52 -11.55
CA HIS A 51 3.15 6.55 -11.09
C HIS A 51 2.48 7.86 -11.51
N ARG A 52 1.26 7.79 -12.03
CA ARG A 52 0.46 8.99 -12.38
C ARG A 52 0.18 9.86 -11.15
N VAL A 53 0.02 9.24 -10.01
CA VAL A 53 -0.06 9.87 -8.67
C VAL A 53 0.93 9.14 -7.77
N PRO A 54 1.80 9.82 -7.01
CA PRO A 54 2.77 9.17 -6.13
C PRO A 54 2.14 8.20 -5.13
N MET A 55 2.81 7.10 -4.82
CA MET A 55 2.43 6.14 -3.79
C MET A 55 3.12 6.51 -2.47
N LEU A 56 2.47 7.34 -1.68
CA LEU A 56 3.01 7.86 -0.42
C LEU A 56 3.05 6.79 0.69
N SER A 57 3.86 7.05 1.72
CA SER A 57 3.86 6.28 2.96
C SER A 57 2.77 6.79 3.91
N LEU A 58 2.32 5.92 4.81
CA LEU A 58 1.49 6.30 5.94
C LEU A 58 2.38 6.80 7.09
N SER A 59 1.87 7.74 7.89
CA SER A 59 2.47 8.08 9.17
C SER A 59 2.14 7.01 10.20
N ASN A 60 3.02 6.83 11.18
CA ASN A 60 2.78 5.94 12.30
C ASN A 60 2.04 6.67 13.43
N ALA A 61 1.29 5.95 14.23
CA ALA A 61 0.78 6.33 15.52
C ALA A 61 1.09 5.19 16.50
N PHE A 62 1.79 5.49 17.58
CA PHE A 62 2.22 4.49 18.57
C PHE A 62 1.40 4.55 19.84
N ASP A 63 0.74 5.68 20.10
CA ASP A 63 -0.06 5.92 21.29
C ASP A 63 -1.28 6.82 21.03
N GLU A 64 -2.07 7.06 22.09
CA GLU A 64 -3.26 7.91 22.01
C GLU A 64 -2.92 9.38 21.71
N GLU A 65 -1.75 9.86 22.12
CA GLU A 65 -1.33 11.23 21.85
C GLU A 65 -1.09 11.46 20.37
N ASP A 66 -0.54 10.48 19.68
CA ASP A 66 -0.36 10.50 18.23
C ASP A 66 -1.70 10.59 17.49
N LEU A 67 -2.73 9.86 17.95
CA LEU A 67 -4.07 9.93 17.39
C LEU A 67 -4.69 11.32 17.61
N VAL A 68 -4.54 11.89 18.81
CA VAL A 68 -4.99 13.27 19.11
C VAL A 68 -4.27 14.28 18.22
N ASN A 69 -2.96 14.09 18.01
CA ASN A 69 -2.17 14.95 17.13
C ASN A 69 -2.57 14.79 15.65
N PHE A 70 -2.96 13.60 15.23
CA PHE A 70 -3.54 13.36 13.90
C PHE A 70 -4.84 14.15 13.71
N GLU A 71 -5.77 14.10 14.67
CA GLU A 71 -7.01 14.86 14.62
C GLU A 71 -6.76 16.38 14.63
N LYS A 72 -5.80 16.88 15.44
CA LYS A 72 -5.39 18.30 15.40
C LYS A 72 -4.89 18.72 14.02
N LYS A 73 -4.11 17.86 13.34
CA LYS A 73 -3.67 18.15 11.96
C LYS A 73 -4.84 18.25 10.99
N ILE A 74 -5.85 17.39 11.12
CA ILE A 74 -7.08 17.45 10.31
C ILE A 74 -7.82 18.77 10.58
N ASN A 75 -8.04 19.13 11.86
CA ASN A 75 -8.69 20.37 12.24
C ASN A 75 -7.98 21.59 11.66
N ASN A 76 -6.65 21.64 11.78
CA ASN A 76 -5.84 22.74 11.24
C ASN A 76 -5.93 22.83 9.71
N PHE A 77 -5.92 21.69 9.02
CA PHE A 77 -6.05 21.64 7.56
C PHE A 77 -7.43 22.11 7.06
N LEU A 78 -8.48 21.79 7.81
CA LEU A 78 -9.87 22.15 7.49
C LEU A 78 -10.27 23.54 8.06
N ASP A 79 -9.37 24.24 8.74
CA ASP A 79 -9.64 25.51 9.45
C ASP A 79 -10.86 25.41 10.41
N GLN A 80 -10.98 24.27 11.10
CA GLN A 80 -12.07 24.02 12.03
C GLN A 80 -11.61 24.24 13.47
N LYS A 81 -12.36 25.08 14.20
CA LYS A 81 -12.03 25.46 15.60
C LYS A 81 -12.63 24.56 16.67
N SER A 82 -13.49 23.62 16.31
CA SER A 82 -14.17 22.74 17.27
C SER A 82 -14.02 21.28 16.93
N SER A 83 -14.07 20.44 17.96
CA SER A 83 -14.08 18.97 17.86
C SER A 83 -15.36 18.49 17.18
N ASN A 84 -15.42 18.55 15.85
CA ASN A 84 -16.39 17.77 15.12
C ASN A 84 -16.00 16.30 15.31
N GLU A 85 -16.96 15.47 15.66
CA GLU A 85 -16.75 14.03 15.66
C GLU A 85 -16.64 13.55 14.21
N TYR A 86 -15.40 13.45 13.71
CA TYR A 86 -15.16 12.90 12.37
C TYR A 86 -15.50 11.41 12.32
N GLU A 87 -15.88 10.96 11.14
CA GLU A 87 -15.95 9.55 10.81
C GLU A 87 -14.63 9.11 10.18
N TYR A 88 -14.05 8.05 10.71
CA TYR A 88 -12.79 7.46 10.26
C TYR A 88 -13.06 6.10 9.61
N SER A 89 -12.39 5.82 8.48
CA SER A 89 -12.28 4.47 7.98
C SER A 89 -11.09 3.80 8.66
N ALA A 90 -11.36 2.86 9.55
CA ALA A 90 -10.33 2.04 10.20
C ALA A 90 -10.14 0.75 9.42
N GLU A 91 -8.95 0.55 8.89
CA GLU A 91 -8.63 -0.55 7.98
C GLU A 91 -7.40 -1.31 8.49
N PRO A 92 -7.46 -2.65 8.63
CA PRO A 92 -6.27 -3.42 8.98
C PRO A 92 -5.17 -3.22 7.95
N LYS A 93 -3.97 -2.87 8.43
CA LYS A 93 -2.79 -2.73 7.58
C LYS A 93 -2.24 -4.11 7.25
N ILE A 94 -2.50 -4.56 6.02
CA ILE A 94 -2.01 -5.85 5.55
C ILE A 94 -0.49 -5.78 5.34
N ASP A 95 0.20 -6.79 5.85
CA ASP A 95 1.65 -6.93 5.64
C ASP A 95 1.94 -7.68 4.34
N GLY A 96 2.29 -6.92 3.33
CA GLY A 96 2.54 -7.42 1.98
C GLY A 96 3.33 -6.42 1.14
N ILE A 97 3.08 -6.41 -0.15
CA ILE A 97 3.72 -5.53 -1.14
C ILE A 97 2.64 -4.73 -1.86
N SER A 98 2.73 -3.42 -1.77
CA SER A 98 1.79 -2.54 -2.45
C SER A 98 1.97 -2.59 -3.97
N ALA A 99 0.86 -2.63 -4.70
CA ALA A 99 0.82 -2.53 -6.14
C ALA A 99 -0.22 -1.52 -6.62
N SER A 100 0.04 -0.96 -7.79
CA SER A 100 -0.88 -0.10 -8.53
C SER A 100 -1.30 -0.79 -9.81
N LEU A 101 -2.61 -1.00 -9.97
CA LEU A 101 -3.24 -1.67 -11.12
C LEU A 101 -3.89 -0.63 -12.02
N VAL A 102 -3.35 -0.42 -13.20
CA VAL A 102 -3.88 0.55 -14.18
C VAL A 102 -4.93 -0.13 -15.03
N PHE A 103 -6.15 0.41 -14.97
CA PHE A 103 -7.26 -0.01 -15.82
C PHE A 103 -7.59 1.06 -16.83
N LYS A 104 -7.91 0.63 -18.06
CA LYS A 104 -8.43 1.48 -19.12
C LYS A 104 -9.58 0.80 -19.81
N LYS A 105 -10.74 1.48 -19.87
CA LYS A 105 -12.00 0.96 -20.42
C LYS A 105 -12.33 -0.44 -19.89
N GLY A 106 -12.22 -0.60 -18.56
CA GLY A 106 -12.46 -1.85 -17.85
C GLY A 106 -11.41 -2.95 -18.05
N LYS A 107 -10.34 -2.73 -18.80
CA LYS A 107 -9.27 -3.73 -19.01
C LYS A 107 -8.07 -3.42 -18.12
N PHE A 108 -7.55 -4.42 -17.43
CA PHE A 108 -6.26 -4.35 -16.75
C PHE A 108 -5.14 -4.26 -17.81
N ILE A 109 -4.44 -3.14 -17.87
CA ILE A 109 -3.42 -2.89 -18.91
C ILE A 109 -2.00 -2.87 -18.36
N MET A 110 -1.80 -2.46 -17.10
CA MET A 110 -0.48 -2.35 -16.51
C MET A 110 -0.54 -2.48 -14.99
N GLY A 111 0.46 -3.14 -14.41
CA GLY A 111 0.62 -3.26 -12.98
C GLY A 111 2.02 -2.90 -12.53
N LEU A 112 2.11 -2.02 -11.53
CA LEU A 112 3.35 -1.47 -11.03
C LEU A 112 3.57 -1.82 -9.56
N SER A 113 4.81 -2.15 -9.19
CA SER A 113 5.21 -2.15 -7.79
C SER A 113 5.27 -0.71 -7.27
N ARG A 114 5.26 -0.52 -5.94
CA ARG A 114 5.40 0.80 -5.35
C ARG A 114 6.73 1.47 -5.72
N GLY A 115 7.83 0.71 -5.76
CA GLY A 115 9.16 1.25 -5.93
C GLY A 115 9.52 2.25 -4.83
N ASP A 116 10.06 3.40 -5.24
CA ASP A 116 10.37 4.53 -4.34
C ASP A 116 9.16 5.46 -4.08
N GLY A 117 7.99 5.09 -4.61
CA GLY A 117 6.75 5.85 -4.51
C GLY A 117 6.52 6.81 -5.69
N LYS A 118 7.54 7.19 -6.45
CA LYS A 118 7.44 8.00 -7.67
C LYS A 118 7.47 7.12 -8.92
N GLU A 119 8.38 6.15 -8.96
CA GLU A 119 8.46 5.16 -10.02
C GLU A 119 8.45 3.74 -9.45
N GLY A 120 7.79 2.82 -10.15
CA GLY A 120 7.69 1.41 -9.82
C GLY A 120 8.19 0.52 -10.95
N GLU A 121 8.36 -0.76 -10.67
CA GLU A 121 8.69 -1.79 -11.66
C GLU A 121 7.41 -2.25 -12.35
N ASP A 122 7.44 -2.41 -13.66
CA ASP A 122 6.36 -3.04 -14.43
C ASP A 122 6.35 -4.55 -14.15
N ILE A 123 5.43 -4.96 -13.31
CA ILE A 123 5.21 -6.36 -12.93
C ILE A 123 3.88 -6.90 -13.47
N THR A 124 3.39 -6.33 -14.57
CA THR A 124 2.09 -6.64 -15.16
C THR A 124 1.87 -8.13 -15.35
N GLN A 125 2.85 -8.81 -15.96
CA GLN A 125 2.71 -10.24 -16.29
C GLN A 125 2.62 -11.13 -15.04
N ASN A 126 3.33 -10.75 -13.98
CA ASN A 126 3.28 -11.44 -12.69
C ASN A 126 1.92 -11.21 -12.01
N LEU A 127 1.42 -9.97 -12.01
CA LEU A 127 0.11 -9.63 -11.45
C LEU A 127 -1.05 -10.28 -12.21
N MET A 128 -0.91 -10.50 -13.51
CA MET A 128 -1.90 -11.23 -14.30
C MET A 128 -2.08 -12.68 -13.86
N THR A 129 -1.13 -13.26 -13.13
CA THR A 129 -1.24 -14.63 -12.61
C THR A 129 -2.03 -14.73 -11.31
N ILE A 130 -2.33 -13.59 -10.65
CA ILE A 130 -3.07 -13.56 -9.38
C ILE A 130 -4.57 -13.55 -9.67
N ASP A 131 -5.27 -14.59 -9.19
CA ASP A 131 -6.70 -14.79 -9.47
C ASP A 131 -7.59 -13.68 -8.87
N ASP A 132 -7.21 -13.12 -7.71
CA ASP A 132 -7.95 -12.05 -7.03
C ASP A 132 -7.94 -10.71 -7.80
N ILE A 133 -7.13 -10.59 -8.86
CA ILE A 133 -7.07 -9.38 -9.69
C ILE A 133 -7.96 -9.58 -10.92
N PRO A 134 -9.10 -8.85 -11.05
CA PRO A 134 -9.93 -8.89 -12.24
C PRO A 134 -9.14 -8.44 -13.49
N LYS A 135 -9.20 -9.21 -14.57
CA LYS A 135 -8.52 -8.85 -15.83
C LYS A 135 -9.40 -7.97 -16.71
N LYS A 136 -10.71 -8.04 -16.51
CA LYS A 136 -11.72 -7.24 -17.20
C LYS A 136 -12.88 -6.94 -16.25
N ILE A 137 -13.32 -5.70 -16.24
CA ILE A 137 -14.45 -5.20 -15.46
C ILE A 137 -15.48 -4.65 -16.43
N THR A 138 -16.75 -5.03 -16.28
CA THR A 138 -17.85 -4.66 -17.17
C THR A 138 -18.93 -3.82 -16.47
N ALA A 139 -18.69 -3.43 -15.22
CA ALA A 139 -19.60 -2.59 -14.46
C ALA A 139 -19.78 -1.23 -15.17
N LYS A 140 -21.05 -0.78 -15.32
CA LYS A 140 -21.39 0.46 -16.04
C LYS A 140 -20.81 1.72 -15.39
N ASN A 141 -20.62 1.68 -14.06
CA ASN A 141 -20.08 2.78 -13.25
C ASN A 141 -18.55 2.69 -13.08
N PHE A 142 -17.88 1.78 -13.80
CA PHE A 142 -16.43 1.68 -13.75
C PHE A 142 -15.80 2.82 -14.56
N PRO A 143 -14.83 3.57 -14.00
CA PRO A 143 -14.17 4.67 -14.69
C PRO A 143 -13.45 4.22 -15.97
N ASP A 144 -13.40 5.09 -16.97
CA ASP A 144 -12.65 4.80 -18.20
C ASP A 144 -11.15 4.63 -17.94
N GLU A 145 -10.61 5.38 -16.96
CA GLU A 145 -9.23 5.23 -16.51
C GLU A 145 -9.15 5.33 -14.99
N ILE A 146 -8.55 4.34 -14.37
CA ILE A 146 -8.28 4.33 -12.92
C ILE A 146 -7.05 3.51 -12.58
N ASP A 147 -6.31 3.96 -11.55
CA ASP A 147 -5.24 3.21 -10.89
C ASP A 147 -5.76 2.67 -9.57
N ILE A 148 -6.10 1.40 -9.50
CA ILE A 148 -6.53 0.75 -8.27
C ILE A 148 -5.30 0.29 -7.50
N ARG A 149 -5.22 0.66 -6.22
CA ARG A 149 -4.12 0.31 -5.33
C ARG A 149 -4.56 -0.74 -4.32
N GLY A 150 -3.66 -1.64 -4.03
CA GLY A 150 -3.90 -2.72 -3.09
C GLY A 150 -2.62 -3.35 -2.61
N GLU A 151 -2.77 -4.32 -1.72
CA GLU A 151 -1.67 -5.08 -1.17
C GLU A 151 -1.67 -6.51 -1.69
N ILE A 152 -0.51 -6.98 -2.12
CA ILE A 152 -0.27 -8.37 -2.48
C ILE A 152 0.38 -9.04 -1.30
N PHE A 153 -0.19 -10.14 -0.86
CA PHE A 153 0.23 -10.82 0.35
C PHE A 153 0.07 -12.34 0.23
N ILE A 154 0.61 -13.05 1.18
CA ILE A 154 0.43 -14.50 1.35
C ILE A 154 -0.24 -14.69 2.71
N GLN A 155 -1.30 -15.51 2.75
CA GLN A 155 -1.95 -15.84 4.02
C GLN A 155 -1.01 -16.67 4.91
N ASN A 156 -1.05 -16.47 6.22
CA ASN A 156 -0.17 -17.19 7.16
C ASN A 156 -0.24 -18.70 6.99
N LYS A 157 -1.45 -19.27 6.79
CA LYS A 157 -1.64 -20.71 6.54
C LYS A 157 -0.92 -21.22 5.28
N ASP A 158 -0.85 -20.38 4.24
CA ASP A 158 -0.20 -20.73 2.98
C ASP A 158 1.33 -20.54 3.06
N PHE A 159 1.76 -19.61 3.92
CA PHE A 159 3.18 -19.36 4.17
C PHE A 159 3.86 -20.52 4.90
N GLU A 160 3.13 -21.33 5.67
CA GLU A 160 3.69 -22.52 6.35
C GLU A 160 4.50 -23.41 5.38
N ASN A 161 4.05 -23.54 4.13
CA ASN A 161 4.73 -24.33 3.11
C ASN A 161 5.92 -23.59 2.44
N LEU A 162 6.19 -22.36 2.83
CA LEU A 162 7.23 -21.52 2.24
C LEU A 162 8.31 -21.10 3.25
N LYS A 163 8.16 -21.48 4.51
CA LYS A 163 9.08 -21.10 5.62
C LYS A 163 10.53 -21.46 5.37
N ASP A 164 10.79 -22.57 4.69
CA ASP A 164 12.15 -23.02 4.39
C ASP A 164 12.86 -22.13 3.36
N LYS A 165 12.09 -21.36 2.58
CA LYS A 165 12.61 -20.54 1.46
C LYS A 165 12.62 -19.06 1.77
N PHE A 166 11.73 -18.59 2.66
CA PHE A 166 11.53 -17.17 2.93
C PHE A 166 11.44 -16.89 4.42
N ALA A 167 11.99 -15.76 4.85
CA ALA A 167 12.03 -15.37 6.26
C ALA A 167 10.64 -15.01 6.83
N ASN A 168 9.76 -14.43 5.99
CA ASN A 168 8.42 -14.03 6.38
C ASN A 168 7.49 -13.95 5.15
N PRO A 169 6.15 -13.84 5.34
CA PRO A 169 5.17 -13.75 4.25
C PRO A 169 5.41 -12.58 3.29
N ARG A 170 5.82 -11.42 3.81
CA ARG A 170 6.12 -10.23 3.01
C ARG A 170 7.30 -10.45 2.06
N ASN A 171 8.38 -11.06 2.55
CA ASN A 171 9.55 -11.40 1.74
C ASN A 171 9.20 -12.44 0.67
N ALA A 172 8.35 -13.41 1.01
CA ALA A 172 7.85 -14.40 0.07
C ALA A 172 7.02 -13.74 -1.05
N ALA A 173 6.11 -12.83 -0.72
CA ALA A 173 5.34 -12.07 -1.69
C ALA A 173 6.25 -11.21 -2.59
N SER A 174 7.20 -10.48 -2.02
CA SER A 174 8.14 -9.63 -2.76
C SER A 174 9.00 -10.42 -3.74
N GLY A 175 9.61 -11.52 -3.27
CA GLY A 175 10.45 -12.38 -4.11
C GLY A 175 9.66 -13.05 -5.23
N SER A 176 8.42 -13.44 -4.95
CA SER A 176 7.55 -14.11 -5.92
C SER A 176 7.04 -13.17 -7.02
N LEU A 177 6.78 -11.91 -6.70
CA LEU A 177 6.37 -10.91 -7.68
C LEU A 177 7.49 -10.49 -8.65
N ARG A 178 8.74 -10.72 -8.30
CA ARG A 178 9.91 -10.36 -9.11
C ARG A 178 10.51 -11.54 -9.87
N GLN A 179 9.76 -12.63 -10.06
CA GLN A 179 10.18 -13.74 -10.89
C GLN A 179 10.20 -13.32 -12.37
N LYS A 180 11.29 -13.66 -13.08
CA LYS A 180 11.42 -13.39 -14.52
C LYS A 180 10.38 -14.12 -15.36
N ASN A 181 10.04 -15.34 -14.93
CA ASN A 181 8.99 -16.15 -15.54
C ASN A 181 7.70 -16.02 -14.70
N PRO A 182 6.62 -15.43 -15.23
CA PRO A 182 5.35 -15.30 -14.51
C PRO A 182 4.74 -16.63 -14.08
N GLN A 183 5.08 -17.74 -14.75
CA GLN A 183 4.62 -19.08 -14.35
C GLN A 183 5.18 -19.50 -12.98
N ASP A 184 6.35 -18.99 -12.60
CA ASP A 184 6.88 -19.24 -11.26
C ASP A 184 6.15 -18.42 -10.19
N THR A 185 5.74 -17.20 -10.51
CA THR A 185 4.83 -16.40 -9.67
C THR A 185 3.50 -17.13 -9.46
N LYS A 186 2.93 -17.73 -10.52
CA LYS A 186 1.65 -18.46 -10.47
C LYS A 186 1.63 -19.65 -9.49
N LYS A 187 2.79 -20.25 -9.23
CA LYS A 187 2.91 -21.38 -8.28
C LYS A 187 2.79 -20.95 -6.82
N ILE A 188 2.90 -19.65 -6.54
CA ILE A 188 2.84 -19.09 -5.20
C ILE A 188 1.42 -18.60 -4.91
N PRO A 189 0.82 -18.92 -3.76
CA PRO A 189 -0.56 -18.57 -3.42
C PRO A 189 -0.71 -17.10 -3.04
N LEU A 190 -0.32 -16.21 -3.96
CA LEU A 190 -0.46 -14.78 -3.80
C LEU A 190 -1.93 -14.37 -3.79
N LYS A 191 -2.27 -13.45 -2.91
CA LYS A 191 -3.58 -12.82 -2.76
C LYS A 191 -3.47 -11.33 -2.99
N PHE A 192 -4.59 -10.71 -3.35
CA PHE A 192 -4.68 -9.27 -3.52
C PHE A 192 -5.89 -8.71 -2.78
N ILE A 193 -5.69 -7.63 -2.02
CA ILE A 193 -6.75 -6.83 -1.40
C ILE A 193 -6.61 -5.41 -1.89
N ALA A 194 -7.68 -4.85 -2.48
CA ALA A 194 -7.74 -3.46 -2.88
C ALA A 194 -8.15 -2.57 -1.69
N TYR A 195 -7.55 -1.37 -1.58
CA TYR A 195 -7.84 -0.45 -0.48
C TYR A 195 -7.99 1.01 -0.91
N THR A 196 -7.40 1.45 -2.01
CA THR A 196 -7.52 2.84 -2.46
C THR A 196 -7.26 2.96 -3.98
N PHE A 197 -7.25 4.19 -4.48
CA PHE A 197 -6.91 4.50 -5.86
C PHE A 197 -5.76 5.54 -5.92
N GLY A 198 -5.12 5.59 -7.07
CA GLY A 198 -4.19 6.66 -7.43
C GLY A 198 -4.87 7.67 -8.34
N TYR A 199 -4.61 7.58 -9.64
CA TYR A 199 -5.30 8.39 -10.64
C TYR A 199 -6.69 7.83 -10.94
N VAL A 200 -7.64 8.71 -11.17
CA VAL A 200 -8.96 8.40 -11.74
C VAL A 200 -9.42 9.56 -12.61
N ASN A 201 -9.96 9.27 -13.79
CA ASN A 201 -10.45 10.33 -14.67
C ASN A 201 -11.79 10.91 -14.22
N LYS A 202 -12.72 10.07 -13.74
CA LYS A 202 -14.00 10.47 -13.18
C LYS A 202 -14.53 9.40 -12.24
N MET A 203 -14.88 9.79 -11.03
CA MET A 203 -15.52 8.91 -10.05
C MET A 203 -16.37 9.74 -9.10
N GLU A 204 -17.54 9.21 -8.74
CA GLU A 204 -18.47 9.83 -7.80
C GLU A 204 -18.54 8.96 -6.54
N VAL A 205 -17.63 9.21 -5.58
CA VAL A 205 -17.68 8.61 -4.25
C VAL A 205 -17.57 9.71 -3.21
N LYS A 206 -18.26 9.57 -2.09
CA LYS A 206 -18.31 10.59 -1.05
C LYS A 206 -17.25 10.39 0.02
N ASN A 207 -16.89 9.16 0.28
CA ASN A 207 -15.98 8.78 1.36
C ASN A 207 -15.28 7.44 1.05
N GLN A 208 -14.37 7.04 1.91
CA GLN A 208 -13.59 5.80 1.78
C GLN A 208 -14.48 4.54 1.85
N SER A 209 -15.52 4.52 2.69
CA SER A 209 -16.43 3.37 2.80
C SER A 209 -17.21 3.14 1.50
N ASP A 210 -17.70 4.21 0.86
CA ASP A 210 -18.36 4.13 -0.44
C ASP A 210 -17.39 3.57 -1.51
N TYR A 211 -16.12 3.99 -1.45
CA TYR A 211 -15.12 3.48 -2.38
C TYR A 211 -14.82 2.00 -2.17
N LEU A 212 -14.68 1.54 -0.93
CA LEU A 212 -14.47 0.13 -0.61
C LEU A 212 -15.65 -0.75 -1.05
N GLN A 213 -16.87 -0.26 -0.89
CA GLN A 213 -18.07 -0.92 -1.44
C GLN A 213 -18.00 -1.00 -2.97
N GLN A 214 -17.65 0.11 -3.63
CA GLN A 214 -17.52 0.18 -5.08
C GLN A 214 -16.46 -0.80 -5.60
N LEU A 215 -15.31 -0.94 -4.92
CA LEU A 215 -14.30 -1.94 -5.25
C LEU A 215 -14.87 -3.36 -5.21
N SER A 216 -15.68 -3.68 -4.21
CA SER A 216 -16.32 -5.00 -4.09
C SER A 216 -17.31 -5.24 -5.23
N GLU A 217 -18.10 -4.23 -5.62
CA GLU A 217 -19.04 -4.28 -6.75
C GLU A 217 -18.30 -4.48 -8.09
N TRP A 218 -17.09 -3.95 -8.21
CA TRP A 218 -16.21 -4.15 -9.37
C TRP A 218 -15.48 -5.50 -9.38
N GLY A 219 -15.68 -6.32 -8.33
CA GLY A 219 -15.12 -7.67 -8.22
C GLY A 219 -13.76 -7.73 -7.55
N PHE A 220 -13.30 -6.67 -6.90
CA PHE A 220 -12.10 -6.71 -6.06
C PHE A 220 -12.44 -7.22 -4.66
N LYS A 221 -11.49 -7.89 -4.04
CA LYS A 221 -11.56 -8.19 -2.61
C LYS A 221 -11.10 -6.98 -1.82
N THR A 222 -11.87 -6.61 -0.81
CA THR A 222 -11.53 -5.64 0.22
C THR A 222 -11.38 -6.33 1.57
N ASN A 223 -10.77 -5.67 2.56
CA ASN A 223 -10.61 -6.30 3.87
C ASN A 223 -11.97 -6.37 4.59
N PRO A 224 -12.42 -7.58 5.02
CA PRO A 224 -13.72 -7.73 5.69
C PRO A 224 -13.76 -7.13 7.10
N PHE A 225 -12.60 -6.75 7.67
CA PHE A 225 -12.51 -6.12 9.00
C PHE A 225 -12.45 -4.60 8.95
N ASN A 226 -12.62 -4.00 7.77
CA ASN A 226 -12.76 -2.55 7.64
C ASN A 226 -13.97 -2.05 8.43
N LYS A 227 -13.82 -0.96 9.16
CA LYS A 227 -14.88 -0.37 9.98
C LYS A 227 -14.94 1.14 9.79
N THR A 228 -16.14 1.70 9.78
CA THR A 228 -16.35 3.14 9.99
C THR A 228 -16.50 3.39 11.48
N ILE A 229 -15.69 4.28 12.01
CA ILE A 229 -15.61 4.61 13.45
C ILE A 229 -15.86 6.10 13.60
N LYS A 230 -16.75 6.47 14.52
CA LYS A 230 -17.06 7.86 14.81
C LYS A 230 -16.29 8.32 16.04
N GLY A 231 -15.54 9.42 15.88
CA GLY A 231 -14.72 10.02 16.93
C GLY A 231 -13.40 9.28 17.21
N ILE A 232 -12.35 10.07 17.48
CA ILE A 232 -10.98 9.58 17.66
C ILE A 232 -10.83 8.64 18.86
N LYS A 233 -11.66 8.82 19.89
CA LYS A 233 -11.62 7.99 21.11
C LYS A 233 -12.06 6.54 20.89
N ASN A 234 -12.72 6.26 19.77
CA ASN A 234 -13.19 4.92 19.42
C ASN A 234 -12.27 4.22 18.40
N LEU A 235 -11.24 4.92 17.94
CA LEU A 235 -10.24 4.41 17.02
C LEU A 235 -9.16 3.63 17.76
#